data_c50d059f46dd7afdb246abefa1488436
#
_entry.id   c50d059f46dd7afdb246abefa1488436
#
_cell.length_a   1.000
_cell.length_b   1.000
_cell.length_c   1.000
_cell.angle_alpha   90.00
_cell.angle_beta   90.00
_cell.angle_gamma   90.00
#
_symmetry.space_group_name_H-M   'P 1'
#
loop_
_entity.id
_entity.type
_entity.pdbx_description
1 polymer ?
#
loop_
_entity_poly.entity_id
_entity_poly.type
_entity_poly.pdbx_seq_one_letter_code
_entity_poly.pdbx_strand_id
1 'polypeptide(L)'
;MKLAILSTSPSCYSTRRFRQAAEERGHTVKVLNTLRFAIELQHGEPDLHFRGRHLSLYDAILPRIGASITYFGTAVVRQFEQMDVYTPNTSAGIGNSRDKLRSLQVLSRHDIGIPHTTFVRDRKDVLAAIERVGGAPVIIKILEGTQGVGVILADSVKVAEAIIETMQSAKQNVLIQKFIKESK
;
A
#
# COMPACT_ATOMS: atom_id res chain seq x y z
N MET A 1 -15.60 -10.47 -21.71
CA MET A 1 -14.24 -10.59 -21.20
C MET A 1 -14.21 -11.56 -20.02
N LYS A 2 -13.11 -12.27 -19.84
CA LYS A 2 -12.87 -13.16 -18.72
C LYS A 2 -12.03 -12.42 -17.67
N LEU A 3 -12.62 -12.12 -16.52
CA LEU A 3 -12.00 -11.31 -15.47
C LEU A 3 -11.66 -12.15 -14.23
N ALA A 4 -10.54 -11.86 -13.58
CA ALA A 4 -10.24 -12.41 -12.26
C ALA A 4 -10.17 -11.29 -11.22
N ILE A 5 -10.86 -11.45 -10.10
CA ILE A 5 -10.68 -10.59 -8.92
C ILE A 5 -9.75 -11.32 -7.96
N LEU A 6 -8.57 -10.73 -7.70
CA LEU A 6 -7.60 -11.30 -6.77
C LEU A 6 -7.94 -10.84 -5.34
N SER A 7 -8.46 -11.73 -4.50
CA SER A 7 -8.89 -11.38 -3.15
C SER A 7 -8.75 -12.56 -2.19
N THR A 8 -8.23 -12.32 -1.00
CA THR A 8 -8.24 -13.30 0.11
C THR A 8 -9.62 -13.40 0.79
N SER A 9 -10.51 -12.44 0.54
CA SER A 9 -11.82 -12.32 1.18
C SER A 9 -12.94 -12.24 0.14
N PRO A 10 -13.32 -13.38 -0.49
CA PRO A 10 -14.31 -13.38 -1.56
C PRO A 10 -15.72 -12.95 -1.10
N SER A 11 -16.03 -13.11 0.18
CA SER A 11 -17.31 -12.74 0.78
C SER A 11 -17.39 -11.28 1.24
N CYS A 12 -16.29 -10.52 1.25
CA CYS A 12 -16.34 -9.11 1.67
C CYS A 12 -17.20 -8.27 0.71
N TYR A 13 -17.84 -7.23 1.23
CA TYR A 13 -18.78 -6.38 0.50
C TYR A 13 -18.20 -5.88 -0.83
N SER A 14 -17.01 -5.29 -0.82
CA SER A 14 -16.40 -4.71 -2.02
C SER A 14 -16.10 -5.77 -3.09
N THR A 15 -15.59 -6.96 -2.71
CA THR A 15 -15.34 -8.05 -3.67
C THR A 15 -16.62 -8.53 -4.33
N ARG A 16 -17.70 -8.69 -3.54
CA ARG A 16 -19.03 -9.07 -4.07
C ARG A 16 -19.59 -8.02 -5.02
N ARG A 17 -19.47 -6.72 -4.67
CA ARG A 17 -19.96 -5.63 -5.52
C ARG A 17 -19.20 -5.54 -6.84
N PHE A 18 -17.86 -5.70 -6.82
CA PHE A 18 -17.07 -5.75 -8.06
C PHE A 18 -17.47 -6.93 -8.94
N ARG A 19 -17.63 -8.11 -8.35
CA ARG A 19 -18.10 -9.29 -9.07
C ARG A 19 -19.46 -9.03 -9.71
N GLN A 20 -20.44 -8.60 -8.93
CA GLN A 20 -21.80 -8.31 -9.41
C GLN A 20 -21.78 -7.27 -10.54
N ALA A 21 -21.08 -6.15 -10.36
CA ALA A 21 -21.00 -5.08 -11.36
C ALA A 21 -20.36 -5.54 -12.69
N ALA A 22 -19.44 -6.48 -12.63
CA ALA A 22 -18.82 -7.04 -13.83
C ALA A 22 -19.74 -8.07 -14.51
N GLU A 23 -20.44 -8.91 -13.75
CA GLU A 23 -21.45 -9.86 -14.26
C GLU A 23 -22.62 -9.11 -14.93
N GLU A 24 -23.12 -8.02 -14.33
CA GLU A 24 -24.17 -7.14 -14.89
C GLU A 24 -23.74 -6.51 -16.23
N ARG A 25 -22.45 -6.37 -16.49
CA ARG A 25 -21.87 -5.88 -17.76
C ARG A 25 -21.55 -6.99 -18.76
N GLY A 26 -21.98 -8.21 -18.48
CA GLY A 26 -21.79 -9.36 -19.37
C GLY A 26 -20.38 -9.96 -19.34
N HIS A 27 -19.60 -9.73 -18.27
CA HIS A 27 -18.29 -10.34 -18.14
C HIS A 27 -18.34 -11.66 -17.37
N THR A 28 -17.51 -12.62 -17.76
CA THR A 28 -17.29 -13.84 -16.98
C THR A 28 -16.28 -13.55 -15.87
N VAL A 29 -16.68 -13.70 -14.60
CA VAL A 29 -15.86 -13.29 -13.46
C VAL A 29 -15.56 -14.46 -12.52
N LYS A 30 -14.29 -14.59 -12.11
CA LYS A 30 -13.89 -15.48 -11.03
C LYS A 30 -13.17 -14.71 -9.93
N VAL A 31 -13.49 -15.02 -8.67
CA VAL A 31 -12.73 -14.53 -7.51
C VAL A 31 -11.69 -15.59 -7.17
N LEU A 32 -10.42 -15.21 -7.26
CA LEU A 32 -9.29 -16.08 -7.00
C LEU A 32 -8.59 -15.65 -5.70
N ASN A 33 -8.43 -16.58 -4.77
CA ASN A 33 -7.69 -16.30 -3.55
C ASN A 33 -6.20 -16.12 -3.87
N THR A 34 -5.70 -14.91 -3.65
CA THR A 34 -4.32 -14.52 -3.97
C THR A 34 -3.26 -15.45 -3.37
N LEU A 35 -3.50 -16.02 -2.19
CA LEU A 35 -2.57 -16.92 -1.51
C LEU A 35 -2.57 -18.35 -2.06
N ARG A 36 -3.35 -18.64 -3.09
CA ARG A 36 -3.43 -19.97 -3.72
C ARG A 36 -2.73 -20.04 -5.07
N PHE A 37 -1.98 -19.00 -5.42
CA PHE A 37 -1.13 -19.00 -6.60
C PHE A 37 0.24 -19.60 -6.30
N ALA A 38 0.84 -20.19 -7.32
CA ALA A 38 2.26 -20.45 -7.42
C ALA A 38 2.79 -19.74 -8.66
N ILE A 39 3.93 -19.08 -8.51
CA ILE A 39 4.60 -18.36 -9.60
C ILE A 39 5.66 -19.28 -10.17
N GLU A 40 5.60 -19.54 -11.45
CA GLU A 40 6.61 -20.31 -12.16
C GLU A 40 7.50 -19.35 -12.96
N LEU A 41 8.80 -19.50 -12.76
CA LEU A 41 9.82 -18.65 -13.37
C LEU A 41 10.70 -19.53 -14.27
N GLN A 42 10.40 -19.53 -15.55
CA GLN A 42 11.18 -20.18 -16.60
C GLN A 42 11.61 -19.13 -17.63
N HIS A 43 12.76 -19.34 -18.26
CA HIS A 43 13.27 -18.42 -19.26
C HIS A 43 12.31 -18.28 -20.45
N GLY A 44 11.83 -17.05 -20.67
CA GLY A 44 10.92 -16.71 -21.78
C GLY A 44 9.46 -17.14 -21.59
N GLU A 45 9.13 -17.87 -20.53
CA GLU A 45 7.78 -18.42 -20.29
C GLU A 45 7.31 -18.10 -18.86
N PRO A 46 6.88 -16.84 -18.58
CA PRO A 46 6.29 -16.51 -17.30
C PRO A 46 4.95 -17.21 -17.15
N ASP A 47 4.73 -17.94 -16.04
CA ASP A 47 3.49 -18.67 -15.82
C ASP A 47 2.98 -18.58 -14.38
N LEU A 48 1.69 -18.90 -14.21
CA LEU A 48 0.98 -18.97 -12.94
C LEU A 48 0.19 -20.25 -12.81
N HIS A 49 0.32 -20.89 -11.66
CA HIS A 49 -0.54 -21.98 -11.26
C HIS A 49 -1.50 -21.55 -10.15
N PHE A 50 -2.73 -21.98 -10.22
CA PHE A 50 -3.73 -21.77 -9.18
C PHE A 50 -4.20 -23.09 -8.61
N ARG A 51 -3.98 -23.31 -7.32
CA ARG A 51 -4.27 -24.57 -6.61
C ARG A 51 -3.63 -25.79 -7.30
N GLY A 52 -2.37 -25.65 -7.70
CA GLY A 52 -1.59 -26.72 -8.34
C GLY A 52 -1.96 -27.04 -9.79
N ARG A 53 -2.78 -26.21 -10.43
CA ARG A 53 -3.16 -26.38 -11.84
C ARG A 53 -2.74 -25.15 -12.64
N HIS A 54 -2.28 -25.37 -13.85
CA HIS A 54 -2.01 -24.28 -14.80
C HIS A 54 -3.22 -23.33 -14.90
N LEU A 55 -2.95 -22.05 -14.86
CA LEU A 55 -3.98 -21.03 -14.89
C LEU A 55 -4.36 -20.70 -16.34
N SER A 56 -5.63 -20.94 -16.69
CA SER A 56 -6.15 -20.46 -17.97
C SER A 56 -6.14 -18.93 -18.03
N LEU A 57 -5.69 -18.34 -19.14
CA LEU A 57 -5.58 -16.91 -19.34
C LEU A 57 -6.88 -16.14 -19.01
N TYR A 58 -6.68 -14.94 -18.46
CA TYR A 58 -7.70 -13.93 -18.23
C TYR A 58 -7.40 -12.71 -19.11
N ASP A 59 -8.45 -12.00 -19.52
CA ASP A 59 -8.28 -10.75 -20.27
C ASP A 59 -7.82 -9.62 -19.34
N ALA A 60 -8.28 -9.66 -18.10
CA ALA A 60 -7.88 -8.68 -17.08
C ALA A 60 -7.99 -9.25 -15.66
N ILE A 61 -7.22 -8.64 -14.75
CA ILE A 61 -7.33 -8.89 -13.31
C ILE A 61 -7.69 -7.61 -12.56
N LEU A 62 -8.45 -7.73 -11.47
CA LEU A 62 -8.70 -6.67 -10.51
C LEU A 62 -8.04 -7.02 -9.17
N PRO A 63 -6.87 -6.44 -8.85
CA PRO A 63 -6.18 -6.71 -7.60
C PRO A 63 -6.93 -6.11 -6.39
N ARG A 64 -7.17 -6.93 -5.37
CA ARG A 64 -7.68 -6.55 -4.04
C ARG A 64 -6.68 -7.00 -2.98
N ILE A 65 -5.47 -6.42 -3.04
CA ILE A 65 -4.35 -6.82 -2.21
C ILE A 65 -4.41 -6.10 -0.86
N GLY A 66 -4.60 -6.86 0.21
CA GLY A 66 -4.57 -6.35 1.57
C GLY A 66 -3.15 -6.09 2.10
N ALA A 67 -3.03 -5.32 3.19
CA ALA A 67 -1.73 -4.97 3.77
C ALA A 67 -0.91 -6.20 4.19
N SER A 68 -1.55 -7.20 4.79
CA SER A 68 -0.89 -8.42 5.28
C SER A 68 -0.28 -9.31 4.20
N ILE A 69 -0.68 -9.14 2.94
CA ILE A 69 -0.20 -9.95 1.81
C ILE A 69 0.46 -9.12 0.73
N THR A 70 0.86 -7.88 1.03
CA THR A 70 1.36 -6.95 0.00
C THR A 70 2.53 -7.54 -0.80
N TYR A 71 3.53 -8.13 -0.14
CA TYR A 71 4.69 -8.71 -0.82
C TYR A 71 4.30 -9.77 -1.84
N PHE A 72 3.60 -10.82 -1.40
CA PHE A 72 3.20 -11.91 -2.27
C PHE A 72 2.12 -11.48 -3.28
N GLY A 73 1.17 -10.66 -2.84
CA GLY A 73 0.10 -10.15 -3.69
C GLY A 73 0.62 -9.32 -4.85
N THR A 74 1.59 -8.43 -4.62
CA THR A 74 2.23 -7.66 -5.69
C THR A 74 3.10 -8.53 -6.60
N ALA A 75 3.73 -9.59 -6.07
CA ALA A 75 4.45 -10.56 -6.91
C ALA A 75 3.50 -11.28 -7.88
N VAL A 76 2.33 -11.71 -7.41
CA VAL A 76 1.29 -12.32 -8.28
C VAL A 76 0.79 -11.32 -9.33
N VAL A 77 0.51 -10.07 -8.94
CA VAL A 77 0.10 -9.02 -9.91
C VAL A 77 1.18 -8.80 -10.96
N ARG A 78 2.44 -8.70 -10.55
CA ARG A 78 3.58 -8.53 -11.47
C ARG A 78 3.71 -9.70 -12.45
N GLN A 79 3.44 -10.92 -11.99
CA GLN A 79 3.47 -12.07 -12.88
C GLN A 79 2.37 -11.99 -13.95
N PHE A 80 1.16 -11.56 -13.59
CA PHE A 80 0.12 -11.27 -14.57
C PHE A 80 0.54 -10.17 -15.56
N GLU A 81 1.22 -9.12 -15.09
CA GLU A 81 1.79 -8.06 -15.95
C GLU A 81 2.82 -8.64 -16.94
N GLN A 82 3.68 -9.58 -16.52
CA GLN A 82 4.64 -10.26 -17.37
C GLN A 82 3.97 -11.20 -18.40
N MET A 83 2.74 -11.62 -18.14
CA MET A 83 1.92 -12.45 -19.03
C MET A 83 0.97 -11.58 -19.90
N ASP A 84 1.21 -10.27 -20.00
CA ASP A 84 0.43 -9.29 -20.76
C ASP A 84 -1.05 -9.23 -20.38
N VAL A 85 -1.41 -9.61 -19.15
CA VAL A 85 -2.77 -9.52 -18.64
C VAL A 85 -3.01 -8.11 -18.09
N TYR A 86 -4.03 -7.44 -18.61
CA TYR A 86 -4.36 -6.08 -18.18
C TYR A 86 -4.70 -6.01 -16.68
N THR A 87 -4.15 -4.99 -16.00
CA THR A 87 -4.50 -4.66 -14.62
C THR A 87 -4.64 -3.15 -14.43
N PRO A 88 -5.77 -2.66 -13.88
CA PRO A 88 -5.97 -1.23 -13.62
C PRO A 88 -5.09 -0.70 -12.49
N ASN A 89 -4.65 -1.57 -11.59
CA ASN A 89 -3.76 -1.25 -10.49
C ASN A 89 -2.48 -2.08 -10.63
N THR A 90 -1.43 -1.48 -11.15
CA THR A 90 -0.15 -2.15 -11.35
C THR A 90 0.51 -2.58 -10.04
N SER A 91 1.36 -3.60 -10.10
CA SER A 91 2.17 -4.05 -8.95
C SER A 91 3.01 -2.90 -8.38
N ALA A 92 3.57 -2.05 -9.25
CA ALA A 92 4.32 -0.85 -8.86
C ALA A 92 3.42 0.18 -8.16
N GLY A 93 2.22 0.45 -8.70
CA GLY A 93 1.25 1.36 -8.10
C GLY A 93 0.80 0.90 -6.70
N ILE A 94 0.51 -0.40 -6.56
CA ILE A 94 0.16 -1.00 -5.26
C ILE A 94 1.33 -0.87 -4.29
N GLY A 95 2.55 -1.20 -4.70
CA GLY A 95 3.75 -1.08 -3.86
C GLY A 95 4.02 0.36 -3.42
N ASN A 96 3.98 1.32 -4.34
CA ASN A 96 4.18 2.73 -4.06
C ASN A 96 3.14 3.29 -3.07
N SER A 97 1.87 2.90 -3.21
CA SER A 97 0.80 3.36 -2.32
C SER A 97 0.86 2.74 -0.92
N ARG A 98 1.51 1.59 -0.76
CA ARG A 98 1.66 0.91 0.54
C ARG A 98 2.76 1.49 1.41
N ASP A 99 3.82 1.94 0.79
CA ASP A 99 4.94 2.60 1.47
C ASP A 99 4.59 4.09 1.68
N LYS A 100 4.33 4.48 2.93
CA LYS A 100 3.95 5.87 3.28
C LYS A 100 5.01 6.89 2.89
N LEU A 101 6.28 6.58 3.05
CA LEU A 101 7.35 7.50 2.68
C LEU A 101 7.45 7.61 1.16
N ARG A 102 7.46 6.48 0.47
CA ARG A 102 7.55 6.43 -0.98
C ARG A 102 6.35 7.10 -1.66
N SER A 103 5.14 6.89 -1.14
CA SER A 103 3.95 7.58 -1.68
C SER A 103 4.08 9.10 -1.56
N LEU A 104 4.55 9.62 -0.43
CA LEU A 104 4.81 11.05 -0.25
C LEU A 104 5.93 11.56 -1.15
N GLN A 105 7.02 10.80 -1.33
CA GLN A 105 8.09 11.15 -2.25
C GLN A 105 7.60 11.23 -3.71
N VAL A 106 6.73 10.30 -4.13
CA VAL A 106 6.12 10.35 -5.47
C VAL A 106 5.19 11.55 -5.58
N LEU A 107 4.28 11.76 -4.64
CA LEU A 107 3.30 12.85 -4.66
C LEU A 107 3.95 14.24 -4.58
N SER A 108 5.07 14.37 -3.86
CA SER A 108 5.79 15.64 -3.73
C SER A 108 6.37 16.18 -5.05
N ARG A 109 6.48 15.34 -6.09
CA ARG A 109 6.95 15.74 -7.43
C ARG A 109 5.82 16.17 -8.38
N HIS A 110 4.58 16.00 -7.92
CA HIS A 110 3.38 16.34 -8.67
C HIS A 110 2.69 17.51 -7.96
N ASP A 111 1.90 18.27 -8.68
CA ASP A 111 1.14 19.41 -8.12
C ASP A 111 -0.06 18.92 -7.29
N ILE A 112 0.24 18.13 -6.26
CA ILE A 112 -0.73 17.55 -5.33
C ILE A 112 -0.38 18.04 -3.93
N GLY A 113 -1.33 18.70 -3.27
CA GLY A 113 -1.15 19.20 -1.91
C GLY A 113 -0.93 18.06 -0.92
N ILE A 114 0.24 18.05 -0.26
CA ILE A 114 0.56 17.15 0.84
C ILE A 114 0.91 18.00 2.08
N PRO A 115 0.60 17.54 3.31
CA PRO A 115 1.09 18.19 4.51
C PRO A 115 2.62 18.17 4.53
N HIS A 116 3.24 19.27 4.97
CA HIS A 116 4.70 19.32 5.10
C HIS A 116 5.16 18.16 5.99
N THR A 117 6.06 17.35 5.46
CA THR A 117 6.47 16.09 6.07
C THR A 117 7.98 15.97 6.05
N THR A 118 8.55 15.52 7.15
CA THR A 118 9.98 15.22 7.28
C THR A 118 10.14 13.78 7.76
N PHE A 119 11.11 13.09 7.19
CA PHE A 119 11.59 11.79 7.69
C PHE A 119 13.00 11.99 8.24
N VAL A 120 13.22 11.57 9.47
CA VAL A 120 14.50 11.69 10.14
C VAL A 120 14.90 10.39 10.81
N ARG A 121 16.16 10.04 10.70
CA ARG A 121 16.72 8.84 11.29
C ARG A 121 17.75 9.13 12.38
N ASP A 122 18.54 10.19 12.22
CA ASP A 122 19.48 10.63 13.25
C ASP A 122 18.72 11.39 14.35
N ARG A 123 18.95 11.00 15.61
CA ARG A 123 18.35 11.66 16.78
C ARG A 123 18.71 13.15 16.88
N LYS A 124 19.92 13.51 16.44
CA LYS A 124 20.40 14.89 16.47
C LYS A 124 19.60 15.82 15.56
N ASP A 125 18.95 15.26 14.53
CA ASP A 125 18.16 16.01 13.56
C ASP A 125 16.70 16.15 13.92
N VAL A 126 16.24 15.52 15.02
CA VAL A 126 14.81 15.46 15.37
C VAL A 126 14.23 16.85 15.64
N LEU A 127 14.91 17.68 16.43
CA LEU A 127 14.45 19.07 16.70
C LEU A 127 14.33 19.88 15.42
N ALA A 128 15.38 19.88 14.61
CA ALA A 128 15.37 20.58 13.33
C ALA A 128 14.30 20.06 12.37
N ALA A 129 13.98 18.77 12.43
CA ALA A 129 12.90 18.17 11.63
C ALA A 129 11.51 18.63 12.09
N ILE A 130 11.28 18.74 13.40
CA ILE A 130 10.05 19.30 13.97
C ILE A 130 9.89 20.77 13.58
N GLU A 131 10.93 21.57 13.67
CA GLU A 131 10.92 22.99 13.26
C GLU A 131 10.62 23.15 11.77
N ARG A 132 11.22 22.33 10.90
CA ARG A 132 10.98 22.37 9.44
C ARG A 132 9.52 22.17 9.08
N VAL A 133 8.77 21.34 9.80
CA VAL A 133 7.34 21.12 9.52
C VAL A 133 6.44 22.20 10.14
N GLY A 134 7.03 23.19 10.82
CA GLY A 134 6.34 24.33 11.40
C GLY A 134 6.17 24.29 12.92
N GLY A 135 6.91 23.42 13.60
CA GLY A 135 6.83 23.26 15.06
C GLY A 135 5.60 22.47 15.51
N ALA A 136 5.48 22.31 16.84
CA ALA A 136 4.33 21.63 17.42
C ALA A 136 3.05 22.52 17.36
N PRO A 137 1.85 21.93 17.27
CA PRO A 137 1.59 20.48 17.29
C PRO A 137 1.97 19.78 15.99
N VAL A 138 2.45 18.54 16.09
CA VAL A 138 2.83 17.71 14.95
C VAL A 138 2.17 16.34 15.01
N ILE A 139 2.00 15.72 13.86
CA ILE A 139 1.59 14.32 13.73
C ILE A 139 2.82 13.43 13.51
N ILE A 140 2.99 12.44 14.36
CA ILE A 140 4.01 11.41 14.23
C ILE A 140 3.35 10.15 13.70
N LYS A 141 3.88 9.60 12.60
CA LYS A 141 3.33 8.39 11.96
C LYS A 141 4.38 7.30 11.86
N ILE A 142 4.06 6.12 12.36
CA ILE A 142 4.89 4.93 12.13
C ILE A 142 4.72 4.48 10.68
N LEU A 143 5.83 4.17 9.99
CA LEU A 143 5.79 3.76 8.58
C LEU A 143 5.03 2.43 8.39
N GLU A 144 5.20 1.48 9.28
CA GLU A 144 4.68 0.12 9.16
C GLU A 144 3.23 -0.07 9.69
N GLY A 145 2.62 0.97 10.27
CA GLY A 145 1.25 0.95 10.78
C GLY A 145 0.18 1.01 9.68
N THR A 146 -0.98 0.41 9.93
CA THR A 146 -2.16 0.47 9.05
C THR A 146 -3.41 0.91 9.82
N GLN A 147 -4.42 1.44 9.11
CA GLN A 147 -5.73 1.82 9.67
C GLN A 147 -5.67 2.78 10.88
N GLY A 148 -4.76 3.75 10.84
CA GLY A 148 -4.60 4.72 11.92
C GLY A 148 -3.75 4.25 13.11
N VAL A 149 -3.38 2.97 13.17
CA VAL A 149 -2.44 2.48 14.19
C VAL A 149 -1.07 3.12 13.97
N GLY A 150 -0.50 3.69 15.04
CA GLY A 150 0.79 4.39 14.99
C GLY A 150 0.72 5.81 14.41
N VAL A 151 -0.43 6.48 14.53
CA VAL A 151 -0.60 7.91 14.28
C VAL A 151 -0.80 8.62 15.63
N ILE A 152 0.11 9.50 15.98
CA ILE A 152 0.16 10.16 17.30
C ILE A 152 0.20 11.68 17.10
N LEU A 153 -0.68 12.40 17.77
CA LEU A 153 -0.61 13.85 17.88
C LEU A 153 0.32 14.21 19.05
N ALA A 154 1.30 15.04 18.79
CA ALA A 154 2.18 15.60 19.82
C ALA A 154 1.96 17.12 19.91
N ASP A 155 1.43 17.57 21.04
CA ASP A 155 1.02 18.96 21.25
C ASP A 155 2.21 19.91 21.55
N SER A 156 3.34 19.37 21.96
CA SER A 156 4.56 20.13 22.24
C SER A 156 5.80 19.46 21.66
N VAL A 157 6.83 20.28 21.42
CA VAL A 157 8.14 19.80 20.91
C VAL A 157 8.73 18.75 21.84
N LYS A 158 8.69 18.96 23.15
CA LYS A 158 9.21 18.02 24.15
C LYS A 158 8.52 16.66 24.09
N VAL A 159 7.19 16.65 23.92
CA VAL A 159 6.43 15.40 23.77
C VAL A 159 6.76 14.73 22.44
N ALA A 160 6.88 15.51 21.36
CA ALA A 160 7.26 14.98 20.05
C ALA A 160 8.64 14.30 20.08
N GLU A 161 9.63 14.94 20.65
CA GLU A 161 10.97 14.36 20.84
C GLU A 161 10.93 13.05 21.60
N ALA A 162 10.29 13.03 22.77
CA ALA A 162 10.20 11.82 23.60
C ALA A 162 9.55 10.65 22.86
N ILE A 163 8.48 10.90 22.10
CA ILE A 163 7.82 9.88 21.26
C ILE A 163 8.75 9.38 20.17
N ILE A 164 9.39 10.28 19.42
CA ILE A 164 10.27 9.93 18.31
C ILE A 164 11.46 9.12 18.82
N GLU A 165 12.11 9.56 19.89
CA GLU A 165 13.22 8.84 20.51
C GLU A 165 12.84 7.43 20.99
N THR A 166 11.65 7.31 21.60
CA THR A 166 11.12 6.01 22.03
C THR A 166 10.91 5.08 20.84
N MET A 167 10.29 5.59 19.76
CA MET A 167 10.06 4.80 18.53
C MET A 167 11.39 4.40 17.85
N GLN A 168 12.33 5.34 17.75
CA GLN A 168 13.66 5.06 17.18
C GLN A 168 14.44 4.03 18.02
N SER A 169 14.33 4.09 19.35
CA SER A 169 14.94 3.11 20.26
C SER A 169 14.35 1.71 20.02
N ALA A 170 13.05 1.63 19.70
CA ALA A 170 12.37 0.41 19.29
C ALA A 170 12.61 0.04 17.82
N LYS A 171 13.58 0.69 17.14
CA LYS A 171 13.94 0.49 15.72
C LYS A 171 12.79 0.79 14.74
N GLN A 172 11.79 1.55 15.16
CA GLN A 172 10.68 1.97 14.31
C GLN A 172 11.06 3.22 13.50
N ASN A 173 10.69 3.23 12.24
CA ASN A 173 10.82 4.39 11.37
C ASN A 173 9.59 5.27 11.49
N VAL A 174 9.81 6.60 11.65
CA VAL A 174 8.71 7.55 11.85
C VAL A 174 8.77 8.70 10.85
N LEU A 175 7.59 9.18 10.46
CA LEU A 175 7.40 10.45 9.75
C LEU A 175 6.92 11.49 10.74
N ILE A 176 7.44 12.72 10.62
CA ILE A 176 6.98 13.92 11.32
C ILE A 176 6.22 14.76 10.30
N GLN A 177 4.99 15.08 10.58
CA GLN A 177 4.12 15.78 9.65
C GLN A 177 3.44 16.95 10.32
N LYS A 178 3.31 18.07 9.58
CA LYS A 178 2.56 19.24 10.03
C LYS A 178 1.13 18.82 10.41
N PHE A 179 0.68 19.26 11.59
CA PHE A 179 -0.72 19.10 11.97
C PHE A 179 -1.61 20.04 11.15
N ILE A 180 -2.62 19.50 10.50
CA ILE A 180 -3.61 20.26 9.74
C ILE A 180 -4.89 20.30 10.56
N LYS A 181 -5.17 21.47 11.15
CA LYS A 181 -6.29 21.68 12.08
C LYS A 181 -7.65 21.45 11.43
N GLU A 182 -7.77 21.75 10.15
CA GLU A 182 -9.00 21.63 9.35
C GLU A 182 -9.26 20.18 8.88
N SER A 183 -8.29 19.30 9.03
CA SER A 183 -8.44 17.88 8.71
C SER A 183 -9.20 17.18 9.84
N LYS A 184 -10.49 16.94 9.64
CA LYS A 184 -11.37 16.17 10.56
C LYS A 184 -11.47 14.72 10.12
#